data_b8faab3998b9477d287a222d936237fd
#
_entry.id   b8faab3998b9477d287a222d936237fd
#
_cell.length_a   1.000
_cell.length_b   1.000
_cell.length_c   1.000
_cell.angle_alpha   90.00
_cell.angle_beta   90.00
_cell.angle_gamma   90.00
#
_symmetry.space_group_name_H-M   'P 1'
#
loop_
_entity.id
_entity.type
_entity.pdbx_description
1 polymer ?
#
loop_
_entity_poly.entity_id
_entity_poly.type
_entity_poly.pdbx_seq_one_letter_code
_entity_poly.pdbx_strand_id
1 'polypeptide(L)'
;YNTWSSYTPEEEGIMIAYTSVYGNTKAAVLELAEKLKEKGCPKVVVNDLARCDMAEAVEDAFRYGKLVLATTTYNSDIFPFMKEFIHHLTERNYSNRTVAFIENGSWAPMAAKVMKQMLEGSKNLKFADNTVKILSALNSDSRKQLEALANELCQEYIASTDDLANKNDLTALFNIGYGLYVVTSNDGKKDNGLIVNTVSQI
;
A
#
# COMPACT_ATOMS: atom_id res chain seq x y z
N TYR A 1 -11.26 -12.41 15.50
CA TYR A 1 -12.34 -13.25 14.90
C TYR A 1 -13.41 -12.38 14.22
N ASN A 2 -13.96 -11.38 14.90
CA ASN A 2 -15.01 -10.51 14.34
C ASN A 2 -14.55 -9.76 13.08
N THR A 3 -13.34 -9.25 13.06
CA THR A 3 -12.74 -8.56 11.91
C THR A 3 -12.65 -9.48 10.69
N TRP A 4 -12.19 -10.71 10.90
CA TRP A 4 -12.06 -11.70 9.82
C TRP A 4 -13.42 -12.14 9.29
N SER A 5 -14.38 -12.41 10.18
CA SER A 5 -15.71 -12.85 9.77
C SER A 5 -16.54 -11.78 9.06
N SER A 6 -16.22 -10.50 9.27
CA SER A 6 -16.85 -9.36 8.57
C SER A 6 -16.14 -8.91 7.31
N TYR A 7 -15.02 -9.55 6.97
CA TYR A 7 -14.17 -9.16 5.83
C TYR A 7 -13.70 -7.69 5.89
N THR A 8 -13.53 -7.14 7.10
CA THR A 8 -12.94 -5.82 7.31
C THR A 8 -11.42 -5.91 7.32
N PRO A 9 -10.68 -4.90 6.82
CA PRO A 9 -9.24 -4.84 6.99
C PRO A 9 -8.83 -4.83 8.47
N GLU A 10 -7.73 -5.48 8.80
CA GLU A 10 -7.18 -5.47 10.15
C GLU A 10 -6.34 -4.23 10.41
N GLU A 11 -5.59 -3.84 9.40
CA GLU A 11 -4.62 -2.76 9.47
C GLU A 11 -4.76 -1.82 8.26
N GLU A 12 -4.47 -0.55 8.48
CA GLU A 12 -4.32 0.39 7.38
C GLU A 12 -3.00 0.15 6.67
N GLY A 13 -3.07 0.02 5.36
CA GLY A 13 -1.90 -0.22 4.55
C GLY A 13 -2.23 -0.71 3.15
N ILE A 14 -1.18 -0.93 2.39
CA ILE A 14 -1.24 -1.36 1.00
C ILE A 14 -0.36 -2.58 0.82
N MET A 15 -0.95 -3.67 0.34
CA MET A 15 -0.20 -4.83 -0.12
C MET A 15 0.03 -4.73 -1.63
N ILE A 16 1.23 -5.04 -2.08
CA ILE A 16 1.59 -5.17 -3.50
C ILE A 16 1.99 -6.61 -3.76
N ALA A 17 1.16 -7.35 -4.50
CA ALA A 17 1.46 -8.69 -4.98
C ALA A 17 1.96 -8.62 -6.43
N TYR A 18 3.11 -9.20 -6.72
CA TYR A 18 3.65 -9.12 -8.07
C TYR A 18 4.27 -10.42 -8.56
N THR A 19 4.35 -10.51 -9.89
CA THR A 19 5.20 -11.48 -10.60
C THR A 19 6.07 -10.73 -11.62
N SER A 20 7.32 -11.15 -11.77
CA SER A 20 8.24 -10.52 -12.71
C SER A 20 9.19 -11.54 -13.30
N VAL A 21 9.26 -11.61 -14.63
CA VAL A 21 10.13 -12.56 -15.35
C VAL A 21 11.53 -11.98 -15.51
N TYR A 22 11.63 -10.75 -16.03
CA TYR A 22 12.90 -10.08 -16.35
C TYR A 22 13.26 -8.92 -15.41
N GLY A 23 12.54 -8.75 -14.32
CA GLY A 23 12.81 -7.70 -13.33
C GLY A 23 12.12 -6.36 -13.59
N ASN A 24 11.54 -6.12 -14.77
CA ASN A 24 10.95 -4.82 -15.10
C ASN A 24 9.67 -4.52 -14.29
N THR A 25 8.79 -5.51 -14.11
CA THR A 25 7.61 -5.36 -13.24
C THR A 25 8.03 -5.19 -11.78
N LYS A 26 9.06 -5.91 -11.33
CA LYS A 26 9.65 -5.74 -10.00
C LYS A 26 10.15 -4.31 -9.78
N ALA A 27 10.89 -3.74 -10.76
CA ALA A 27 11.40 -2.38 -10.67
C ALA A 27 10.25 -1.35 -10.50
N ALA A 28 9.16 -1.51 -11.25
CA ALA A 28 7.98 -0.65 -11.12
C ALA A 28 7.29 -0.78 -9.76
N VAL A 29 7.19 -1.99 -9.25
CA VAL A 29 6.59 -2.26 -7.93
C VAL A 29 7.43 -1.63 -6.81
N LEU A 30 8.75 -1.75 -6.87
CA LEU A 30 9.63 -1.14 -5.87
C LEU A 30 9.57 0.39 -5.93
N GLU A 31 9.54 0.99 -7.14
CA GLU A 31 9.35 2.44 -7.29
C GLU A 31 7.99 2.89 -6.74
N LEU A 32 6.91 2.14 -6.99
CA LEU A 32 5.60 2.42 -6.39
C LEU A 32 5.65 2.34 -4.86
N ALA A 33 6.27 1.29 -4.31
CA ALA A 33 6.35 1.09 -2.87
C ALA A 33 7.04 2.27 -2.16
N GLU A 34 8.13 2.80 -2.73
CA GLU A 34 8.80 3.97 -2.19
C GLU A 34 7.89 5.22 -2.26
N LYS A 35 7.23 5.46 -3.40
CA LYS A 35 6.28 6.58 -3.56
C LYS A 35 5.12 6.51 -2.54
N LEU A 36 4.59 5.32 -2.26
CA LEU A 36 3.53 5.14 -1.28
C LEU A 36 4.01 5.48 0.14
N LYS A 37 5.24 5.08 0.50
CA LYS A 37 5.85 5.43 1.78
C LYS A 37 6.10 6.93 1.91
N GLU A 38 6.64 7.56 0.85
CA GLU A 38 6.86 9.02 0.80
C GLU A 38 5.57 9.82 0.97
N LYS A 39 4.43 9.27 0.52
CA LYS A 39 3.09 9.89 0.66
C LYS A 39 2.40 9.56 2.00
N GLY A 40 3.12 8.96 2.94
CA GLY A 40 2.62 8.72 4.29
C GLY A 40 1.77 7.46 4.45
N CYS A 41 1.81 6.50 3.49
CA CYS A 41 1.15 5.22 3.70
C CYS A 41 1.73 4.51 4.94
N PRO A 42 0.93 4.16 5.96
CA PRO A 42 1.42 3.65 7.23
C PRO A 42 2.13 2.31 7.11
N LYS A 43 1.69 1.48 6.15
CA LYS A 43 2.29 0.17 5.90
C LYS A 43 2.25 -0.17 4.41
N VAL A 44 3.40 -0.57 3.87
CA VAL A 44 3.51 -1.09 2.50
C VAL A 44 4.19 -2.45 2.55
N VAL A 45 3.50 -3.48 2.11
CA VAL A 45 4.00 -4.86 2.04
C VAL A 45 4.13 -5.26 0.58
N VAL A 46 5.25 -5.89 0.22
CA VAL A 46 5.55 -6.28 -1.17
C VAL A 46 5.86 -7.76 -1.23
N ASN A 47 5.04 -8.52 -1.94
CA ASN A 47 5.16 -9.98 -2.08
C ASN A 47 5.47 -10.39 -3.52
N ASP A 48 6.63 -11.03 -3.70
CA ASP A 48 7.00 -11.72 -4.95
C ASP A 48 6.35 -13.10 -4.96
N LEU A 49 5.22 -13.24 -5.65
CA LEU A 49 4.42 -14.47 -5.67
C LEU A 49 5.17 -15.70 -6.22
N ALA A 50 6.27 -15.50 -6.90
CA ALA A 50 7.13 -16.61 -7.36
C ALA A 50 8.14 -17.08 -6.29
N ARG A 51 8.27 -16.35 -5.17
CA ARG A 51 9.30 -16.60 -4.14
C ARG A 51 8.81 -16.56 -2.70
N CYS A 52 7.65 -15.94 -2.44
CA CYS A 52 7.05 -15.93 -1.11
C CYS A 52 6.19 -17.17 -0.89
N ASP A 53 5.81 -17.41 0.36
CA ASP A 53 4.75 -18.37 0.68
C ASP A 53 3.40 -17.80 0.18
N MET A 54 2.70 -18.59 -0.63
CA MET A 54 1.41 -18.18 -1.18
C MET A 54 0.35 -17.98 -0.09
N ALA A 55 0.40 -18.75 0.99
CA ALA A 55 -0.55 -18.61 2.10
C ALA A 55 -0.35 -17.30 2.86
N GLU A 56 0.91 -16.91 3.10
CA GLU A 56 1.25 -15.60 3.69
C GLU A 56 0.81 -14.45 2.79
N ALA A 57 1.03 -14.57 1.47
CA ALA A 57 0.56 -13.55 0.53
C ALA A 57 -0.96 -13.40 0.54
N VAL A 58 -1.70 -14.50 0.63
CA VAL A 58 -3.17 -14.47 0.74
C VAL A 58 -3.58 -13.83 2.06
N GLU A 59 -2.95 -14.17 3.19
CA GLU A 59 -3.20 -13.57 4.49
C GLU A 59 -3.00 -12.05 4.44
N ASP A 60 -1.89 -11.58 3.89
CA ASP A 60 -1.61 -10.15 3.73
C ASP A 60 -2.67 -9.43 2.88
N ALA A 61 -3.19 -10.06 1.83
CA ALA A 61 -4.26 -9.47 1.03
C ALA A 61 -5.56 -9.25 1.84
N PHE A 62 -5.87 -10.13 2.78
CA PHE A 62 -7.01 -9.98 3.68
C PHE A 62 -6.72 -9.01 4.84
N ARG A 63 -5.47 -8.85 5.24
CA ARG A 63 -5.05 -7.96 6.33
C ARG A 63 -5.22 -6.50 5.98
N TYR A 64 -4.80 -6.09 4.78
CA TYR A 64 -4.78 -4.68 4.36
C TYR A 64 -6.01 -4.28 3.53
N GLY A 65 -6.36 -2.99 3.61
CA GLY A 65 -7.52 -2.43 2.90
C GLY A 65 -7.33 -2.23 1.40
N LYS A 66 -6.07 -2.18 0.94
CA LYS A 66 -5.74 -1.89 -0.46
C LYS A 66 -4.76 -2.93 -1.00
N LEU A 67 -5.04 -3.41 -2.22
CA LEU A 67 -4.24 -4.42 -2.92
C LEU A 67 -3.82 -3.91 -4.29
N VAL A 68 -2.53 -3.97 -4.60
CA VAL A 68 -1.99 -3.73 -5.94
C VAL A 68 -1.57 -5.06 -6.55
N LEU A 69 -2.10 -5.37 -7.71
CA LEU A 69 -1.75 -6.56 -8.49
C LEU A 69 -0.87 -6.16 -9.67
N ALA A 70 0.36 -6.66 -9.72
CA ALA A 70 1.34 -6.32 -10.73
C ALA A 70 1.88 -7.56 -11.45
N THR A 71 1.59 -7.70 -12.73
CA THR A 71 2.02 -8.89 -13.50
C THR A 71 2.28 -8.59 -14.96
N THR A 72 2.91 -9.54 -15.63
CA THR A 72 3.11 -9.48 -17.08
C THR A 72 1.97 -10.21 -17.80
N THR A 73 1.66 -9.74 -19.01
CA THR A 73 0.88 -10.51 -19.98
C THR A 73 1.71 -11.71 -20.41
N TYR A 74 1.17 -12.90 -20.25
CA TYR A 74 1.82 -14.17 -20.60
C TYR A 74 0.83 -15.07 -21.34
N ASN A 75 1.19 -15.46 -22.56
CA ASN A 75 0.39 -16.36 -23.40
C ASN A 75 -1.09 -15.92 -23.53
N SER A 76 -1.34 -14.65 -23.83
CA SER A 76 -2.68 -14.04 -23.89
C SER A 76 -3.48 -14.11 -22.57
N ASP A 77 -2.82 -14.36 -21.47
CA ASP A 77 -3.35 -14.47 -20.10
C ASP A 77 -2.39 -13.72 -19.15
N ILE A 78 -2.45 -14.01 -17.88
CA ILE A 78 -1.52 -13.52 -16.84
C ILE A 78 -0.55 -14.62 -16.40
N PHE A 79 0.54 -14.22 -15.74
CA PHE A 79 1.53 -15.16 -15.27
C PHE A 79 0.93 -16.13 -14.22
N PRO A 80 1.25 -17.46 -14.27
CA PRO A 80 0.55 -18.49 -13.49
C PRO A 80 0.44 -18.22 -12.00
N PHE A 81 1.49 -17.79 -11.32
CA PHE A 81 1.44 -17.48 -9.87
C PHE A 81 0.47 -16.37 -9.52
N MET A 82 0.32 -15.35 -10.37
CA MET A 82 -0.69 -14.31 -10.19
C MET A 82 -2.10 -14.88 -10.36
N LYS A 83 -2.29 -15.76 -11.33
CA LYS A 83 -3.57 -16.43 -11.57
C LYS A 83 -3.99 -17.28 -10.38
N GLU A 84 -3.05 -18.07 -9.85
CA GLU A 84 -3.26 -18.89 -8.65
C GLU A 84 -3.59 -18.03 -7.43
N PHE A 85 -2.85 -16.95 -7.21
CA PHE A 85 -3.12 -16.01 -6.13
C PHE A 85 -4.52 -15.42 -6.19
N ILE A 86 -4.94 -14.91 -7.35
CA ILE A 86 -6.30 -14.36 -7.53
C ILE A 86 -7.36 -15.45 -7.31
N HIS A 87 -7.11 -16.67 -7.75
CA HIS A 87 -8.01 -17.80 -7.52
C HIS A 87 -8.19 -18.08 -6.02
N HIS A 88 -7.10 -18.11 -5.26
CA HIS A 88 -7.17 -18.23 -3.81
C HIS A 88 -7.96 -17.11 -3.13
N LEU A 89 -7.85 -15.88 -3.62
CA LEU A 89 -8.64 -14.76 -3.10
C LEU A 89 -10.14 -14.95 -3.37
N THR A 90 -10.52 -15.30 -4.61
CA THR A 90 -11.91 -15.45 -5.03
C THR A 90 -12.60 -16.62 -4.36
N GLU A 91 -11.92 -17.76 -4.19
CA GLU A 91 -12.44 -18.93 -3.45
C GLU A 91 -12.76 -18.61 -1.98
N ARG A 92 -12.08 -17.62 -1.40
CA ARG A 92 -12.25 -17.17 -0.01
C ARG A 92 -13.14 -15.95 0.13
N ASN A 93 -13.91 -15.61 -0.91
CA ASN A 93 -14.83 -14.46 -0.93
C ASN A 93 -14.15 -13.11 -0.65
N TYR A 94 -12.97 -12.87 -1.24
CA TYR A 94 -12.26 -11.60 -1.12
C TYR A 94 -13.19 -10.43 -1.45
N SER A 95 -13.35 -9.50 -0.51
CA SER A 95 -14.36 -8.45 -0.61
C SER A 95 -13.98 -7.21 0.22
N ASN A 96 -14.72 -6.11 0.04
CA ASN A 96 -14.58 -4.86 0.79
C ASN A 96 -13.17 -4.25 0.71
N ARG A 97 -12.53 -4.28 -0.44
CA ARG A 97 -11.16 -3.81 -0.66
C ARG A 97 -11.06 -2.90 -1.87
N THR A 98 -10.02 -2.08 -1.89
CA THR A 98 -9.61 -1.34 -3.10
C THR A 98 -8.53 -2.11 -3.83
N VAL A 99 -8.69 -2.33 -5.14
CA VAL A 99 -7.75 -3.08 -5.96
C VAL A 99 -7.24 -2.21 -7.10
N ALA A 100 -5.93 -2.18 -7.28
CA ALA A 100 -5.25 -1.47 -8.36
C ALA A 100 -4.42 -2.42 -9.22
N PHE A 101 -4.12 -2.01 -10.44
CA PHE A 101 -3.45 -2.87 -11.42
C PHE A 101 -2.23 -2.21 -12.02
N ILE A 102 -1.17 -3.00 -12.14
CA ILE A 102 0.02 -2.70 -12.95
C ILE A 102 0.18 -3.84 -13.95
N GLU A 103 0.12 -3.50 -15.24
CA GLU A 103 0.34 -4.49 -16.30
C GLU A 103 1.65 -4.21 -17.04
N ASN A 104 2.33 -5.28 -17.42
CA ASN A 104 3.50 -5.20 -18.28
C ASN A 104 3.33 -6.11 -19.51
N GLY A 105 3.69 -5.60 -20.67
CA GLY A 105 3.68 -6.38 -21.90
C GLY A 105 4.18 -5.56 -23.08
N SER A 106 5.06 -6.14 -23.91
CA SER A 106 5.61 -5.47 -25.10
C SER A 106 4.58 -5.32 -26.21
N TRP A 107 3.69 -6.29 -26.33
CA TRP A 107 2.63 -6.37 -27.35
C TRP A 107 1.28 -6.49 -26.68
N ALA A 108 0.34 -5.64 -27.05
CA ALA A 108 -1.05 -5.71 -26.59
C ALA A 108 -1.19 -6.16 -25.10
N PRO A 109 -0.65 -5.41 -24.13
CA PRO A 109 -0.79 -5.78 -22.73
C PRO A 109 -2.26 -5.86 -22.35
N MET A 110 -2.65 -6.96 -21.70
CA MET A 110 -4.02 -7.23 -21.31
C MET A 110 -4.15 -7.82 -19.91
N ALA A 111 -3.05 -7.85 -19.18
CA ALA A 111 -3.01 -8.44 -17.85
C ALA A 111 -3.99 -7.76 -16.88
N ALA A 112 -4.11 -6.43 -16.90
CA ALA A 112 -5.05 -5.69 -16.06
C ALA A 112 -6.50 -6.09 -16.36
N LYS A 113 -6.86 -6.24 -17.62
CA LYS A 113 -8.19 -6.68 -18.02
C LYS A 113 -8.50 -8.08 -17.51
N VAL A 114 -7.57 -9.01 -17.65
CA VAL A 114 -7.73 -10.40 -17.19
C VAL A 114 -7.88 -10.45 -15.67
N MET A 115 -6.99 -9.76 -14.92
CA MET A 115 -7.07 -9.69 -13.45
C MET A 115 -8.40 -9.10 -12.99
N LYS A 116 -8.88 -8.03 -13.63
CA LYS A 116 -10.17 -7.42 -13.33
C LYS A 116 -11.32 -8.38 -13.56
N GLN A 117 -11.34 -9.08 -14.70
CA GLN A 117 -12.36 -10.08 -15.01
C GLN A 117 -12.41 -11.23 -14.00
N MET A 118 -11.25 -11.70 -13.52
CA MET A 118 -11.18 -12.74 -12.49
C MET A 118 -11.79 -12.29 -11.16
N LEU A 119 -11.78 -10.98 -10.87
CA LEU A 119 -12.29 -10.40 -9.62
C LEU A 119 -13.74 -9.88 -9.73
N GLU A 120 -14.36 -9.88 -10.92
CA GLU A 120 -15.72 -9.35 -11.13
C GLU A 120 -16.80 -10.01 -10.26
N GLY A 121 -16.60 -11.28 -9.86
CA GLY A 121 -17.49 -11.99 -8.96
C GLY A 121 -17.36 -11.61 -7.48
N SER A 122 -16.34 -10.87 -7.11
CA SER A 122 -16.06 -10.47 -5.72
C SER A 122 -16.90 -9.28 -5.28
N LYS A 123 -17.43 -9.33 -4.06
CA LYS A 123 -18.38 -8.31 -3.56
C LYS A 123 -17.65 -7.06 -3.07
N ASN A 124 -18.22 -5.88 -3.36
CA ASN A 124 -17.78 -4.60 -2.82
C ASN A 124 -16.27 -4.30 -3.07
N LEU A 125 -15.73 -4.75 -4.19
CA LEU A 125 -14.41 -4.30 -4.61
C LEU A 125 -14.52 -2.95 -5.32
N LYS A 126 -13.66 -2.02 -4.93
CA LYS A 126 -13.42 -0.77 -5.65
C LYS A 126 -12.16 -0.95 -6.50
N PHE A 127 -12.26 -0.67 -7.78
CA PHE A 127 -11.08 -0.68 -8.64
C PHE A 127 -10.56 0.75 -8.77
N ALA A 128 -9.24 0.91 -8.63
CA ALA A 128 -8.59 2.19 -8.85
C ALA A 128 -8.79 2.65 -10.31
N ASP A 129 -8.98 3.95 -10.50
CA ASP A 129 -9.18 4.56 -11.82
C ASP A 129 -7.88 4.53 -12.64
N ASN A 130 -6.74 4.71 -11.95
CA ASN A 130 -5.43 4.71 -12.56
C ASN A 130 -4.87 3.28 -12.66
N THR A 131 -4.73 2.78 -13.88
CA THR A 131 -4.01 1.53 -14.18
C THR A 131 -2.66 1.87 -14.79
N VAL A 132 -1.59 1.29 -14.25
CA VAL A 132 -0.23 1.51 -14.77
C VAL A 132 0.06 0.51 -15.89
N LYS A 133 0.43 1.03 -17.04
CA LYS A 133 0.81 0.25 -18.21
C LYS A 133 2.29 0.41 -18.51
N ILE A 134 3.00 -0.72 -18.51
CA ILE A 134 4.42 -0.77 -18.81
C ILE A 134 4.63 -1.53 -20.12
N LEU A 135 5.36 -0.90 -21.04
CA LEU A 135 5.73 -1.52 -22.30
C LEU A 135 7.19 -1.99 -22.22
N SER A 136 7.39 -3.16 -21.63
CA SER A 136 8.68 -3.77 -21.30
C SER A 136 9.37 -3.12 -20.11
N ALA A 137 10.00 -1.94 -20.26
CA ALA A 137 10.70 -1.23 -19.19
C ALA A 137 9.98 0.06 -18.79
N LEU A 138 10.27 0.57 -17.59
CA LEU A 138 9.77 1.87 -17.14
C LEU A 138 10.29 3.00 -18.01
N ASN A 139 9.40 3.89 -18.36
CA ASN A 139 9.68 5.13 -19.09
C ASN A 139 9.02 6.33 -18.37
N SER A 140 9.16 7.53 -18.94
CA SER A 140 8.59 8.76 -18.36
C SER A 140 7.07 8.68 -18.16
N ASP A 141 6.36 8.07 -19.10
CA ASP A 141 4.89 8.01 -19.06
C ASP A 141 4.40 6.98 -18.04
N SER A 142 5.04 5.81 -17.98
CA SER A 142 4.71 4.82 -16.94
C SER A 142 5.04 5.32 -15.53
N ARG A 143 6.09 6.14 -15.36
CA ARG A 143 6.38 6.81 -14.08
C ARG A 143 5.34 7.85 -13.69
N LYS A 144 4.80 8.61 -14.64
CA LYS A 144 3.66 9.51 -14.37
C LYS A 144 2.41 8.73 -13.94
N GLN A 145 2.15 7.58 -14.57
CA GLN A 145 1.05 6.71 -14.17
C GLN A 145 1.27 6.11 -12.78
N LEU A 146 2.51 5.71 -12.42
CA LEU A 146 2.85 5.28 -11.06
C LEU A 146 2.61 6.38 -10.04
N GLU A 147 2.98 7.61 -10.37
CA GLU A 147 2.73 8.77 -9.49
C GLU A 147 1.23 9.03 -9.31
N ALA A 148 0.45 8.99 -10.40
CA ALA A 148 -1.00 9.16 -10.35
C ALA A 148 -1.66 8.06 -9.50
N LEU A 149 -1.24 6.80 -9.67
CA LEU A 149 -1.73 5.68 -8.87
C LEU A 149 -1.36 5.84 -7.39
N ALA A 150 -0.12 6.25 -7.08
CA ALA A 150 0.31 6.49 -5.72
C ALA A 150 -0.50 7.60 -5.04
N ASN A 151 -0.80 8.69 -5.76
CA ASN A 151 -1.67 9.78 -5.26
C ASN A 151 -3.08 9.27 -4.99
N GLU A 152 -3.68 8.50 -5.89
CA GLU A 152 -5.01 7.92 -5.72
C GLU A 152 -5.08 7.00 -4.49
N LEU A 153 -4.12 6.10 -4.34
CA LEU A 153 -4.09 5.15 -3.24
C LEU A 153 -3.80 5.79 -1.88
N CYS A 154 -3.08 6.92 -1.86
CA CYS A 154 -2.70 7.64 -0.64
C CYS A 154 -3.54 8.89 -0.36
N GLN A 155 -4.62 9.14 -1.11
CA GLN A 155 -5.42 10.35 -0.98
C GLN A 155 -5.90 10.62 0.46
N GLU A 156 -6.28 9.58 1.18
CA GLU A 156 -6.73 9.66 2.58
C GLU A 156 -5.56 10.02 3.53
N TYR A 157 -4.37 9.52 3.26
CA TYR A 157 -3.19 9.78 4.08
C TYR A 157 -2.63 11.19 3.86
N ILE A 158 -2.67 11.68 2.62
CA ILE A 158 -2.25 13.06 2.26
C ILE A 158 -3.18 14.07 2.93
N ALA A 159 -4.50 13.86 2.88
CA ALA A 159 -5.48 14.73 3.50
C ALA A 159 -5.31 14.80 5.03
N SER A 160 -4.98 13.69 5.68
CA SER A 160 -4.72 13.66 7.12
C SER A 160 -3.44 14.41 7.52
N THR A 161 -2.45 14.46 6.63
CA THR A 161 -1.18 15.19 6.88
C THR A 161 -1.38 16.71 6.78
N ASP A 162 -2.21 17.17 5.87
CA ASP A 162 -2.54 18.59 5.72
C ASP A 162 -3.40 19.12 6.90
N ASP A 163 -4.30 18.29 7.44
CA ASP A 163 -5.07 18.58 8.64
C ASP A 163 -4.20 18.61 9.91
N LEU A 164 -3.14 17.82 9.97
CA LEU A 164 -2.18 17.80 11.09
C LEU A 164 -1.23 18.99 11.06
N ALA A 165 -0.87 19.50 9.89
CA ALA A 165 -0.05 20.71 9.76
C ALA A 165 -0.79 21.98 10.25
N ASN A 166 -2.11 21.95 10.33
CA ASN A 166 -2.97 23.07 10.77
C ASN A 166 -3.45 22.93 12.23
N LYS A 167 -3.24 21.81 12.89
CA LYS A 167 -3.43 21.63 14.33
C LYS A 167 -2.05 21.56 15.00
N ASN A 168 -1.83 22.41 16.02
CA ASN A 168 -0.68 22.22 16.92
C ASN A 168 -0.55 20.72 17.23
N ASP A 169 0.57 20.13 16.87
CA ASP A 169 0.75 18.67 16.89
C ASP A 169 0.73 18.13 18.31
N LEU A 170 -0.47 18.00 18.87
CA LEU A 170 -0.67 17.37 20.18
C LEU A 170 -0.41 15.87 20.12
N THR A 171 -0.36 15.26 18.91
CA THR A 171 -0.10 13.82 18.76
C THR A 171 1.36 13.47 19.02
N ALA A 172 2.29 14.42 18.89
CA ALA A 172 3.68 14.25 19.31
C ALA A 172 3.79 13.84 20.79
N LEU A 173 2.85 14.28 21.63
CA LEU A 173 2.80 13.94 23.07
C LEU A 173 2.42 12.47 23.30
N PHE A 174 1.67 11.83 22.40
CA PHE A 174 1.30 10.41 22.51
C PHE A 174 2.48 9.46 22.19
N ASN A 175 3.52 9.97 21.51
CA ASN A 175 4.74 9.22 21.22
C ASN A 175 5.80 9.35 22.33
N ILE A 176 5.51 10.10 23.39
CA ILE A 176 6.41 10.23 24.55
C ILE A 176 6.19 8.98 25.44
N GLY A 177 7.10 8.01 25.30
CA GLY A 177 7.13 6.83 26.17
C GLY A 177 7.67 7.13 27.56
N TYR A 178 7.69 6.14 28.45
CA TYR A 178 8.36 6.27 29.73
C TYR A 178 9.88 6.44 29.53
N GLY A 179 10.44 7.53 30.02
CA GLY A 179 11.86 7.83 29.88
C GLY A 179 12.26 9.03 30.75
N LEU A 180 13.53 9.39 30.69
CA LEU A 180 14.05 10.61 31.31
C LEU A 180 14.03 11.74 30.28
N TYR A 181 13.31 12.81 30.57
CA TYR A 181 13.15 13.96 29.69
C TYR A 181 13.76 15.22 30.40
N VAL A 182 14.33 16.09 29.58
CA VAL A 182 14.78 17.40 30.04
C VAL A 182 13.80 18.45 29.50
N VAL A 183 13.09 19.11 30.40
CA VAL A 183 12.21 20.23 30.04
C VAL A 183 12.99 21.51 30.32
N THR A 184 13.12 22.37 29.32
CA THR A 184 13.80 23.65 29.42
C THR A 184 12.83 24.80 29.14
N SER A 185 13.01 25.90 29.88
CA SER A 185 12.31 27.16 29.61
C SER A 185 13.27 28.32 29.69
N ASN A 186 13.00 29.37 28.93
CA ASN A 186 13.76 30.60 28.93
C ASN A 186 12.80 31.79 29.06
N ASP A 187 13.05 32.70 30.00
CA ASP A 187 12.27 33.91 30.23
C ASP A 187 12.88 35.16 29.57
N GLY A 188 13.87 34.96 28.69
CA GLY A 188 14.64 36.02 28.03
C GLY A 188 15.80 36.55 28.83
N LYS A 189 16.00 36.11 30.08
CA LYS A 189 17.08 36.51 30.97
C LYS A 189 17.85 35.31 31.55
N LYS A 190 17.17 34.20 31.76
CA LYS A 190 17.74 33.02 32.38
C LYS A 190 17.15 31.74 31.81
N ASP A 191 18.01 30.76 31.55
CA ASP A 191 17.60 29.41 31.21
C ASP A 191 17.30 28.59 32.46
N ASN A 192 16.19 27.87 32.44
CA ASN A 192 15.81 26.90 33.46
C ASN A 192 15.63 25.53 32.84
N GLY A 193 16.00 24.49 33.56
CA GLY A 193 15.84 23.12 33.11
C GLY A 193 15.41 22.21 34.25
N LEU A 194 14.57 21.23 33.93
CA LEU A 194 14.07 20.20 34.83
C LEU A 194 14.14 18.84 34.17
N ILE A 195 14.60 17.85 34.92
CA ILE A 195 14.54 16.44 34.47
C ILE A 195 13.25 15.82 35.00
N VAL A 196 12.47 15.26 34.10
CA VAL A 196 11.21 14.59 34.41
C VAL A 196 11.18 13.18 33.84
N ASN A 197 10.53 12.26 34.52
CA ASN A 197 10.37 10.87 34.07
C ASN A 197 8.95 10.56 33.56
N THR A 198 8.02 11.47 33.75
CA THR A 198 6.65 11.34 33.33
C THR A 198 6.15 12.66 32.76
N VAL A 199 5.60 12.62 31.56
CA VAL A 199 4.88 13.74 30.95
C VAL A 199 3.44 13.30 30.77
N SER A 200 2.49 14.02 31.36
CA SER A 200 1.05 13.78 31.20
C SER A 200 0.34 15.06 30.81
N GLN A 201 -0.62 14.96 29.92
CA GLN A 201 -1.49 16.05 29.54
C GLN A 201 -2.66 16.13 30.55
N ILE A 202 -2.97 17.31 31.03
CA ILE A 202 -4.14 17.61 31.86
C ILE A 202 -5.24 18.21 31.00
#